data_9ab8f3bd4295e5198543563175192bf8
#
_entry.id   9ab8f3bd4295e5198543563175192bf8
#
_cell.length_a   1.000
_cell.length_b   1.000
_cell.length_c   1.000
_cell.angle_alpha   90.00
_cell.angle_beta   90.00
_cell.angle_gamma   90.00
#
_symmetry.space_group_name_H-M   'P 1'
#
loop_
_entity.id
_entity.type
_entity.pdbx_description
1 polymer ?
#
loop_
_entity_poly.entity_id
_entity_poly.type
_entity_poly.pdbx_seq_one_letter_code
_entity_poly.pdbx_strand_id
1 'polypeptide(L)'
;MSSTLSAIAERYRDQRLLIVGLGASGTSALRYLAAAGAHLVVCDSRLAPAGIDALRSAYPNVEFRLGGFDAPQPLEQFAEAIVSPGVSLDEPLVRALTAAGVPVIGDIELFARAANAPVIGITGSNGKSTVTTLVGHMASAGGLRVRVGGNLGTPALDLLTDDAELYVLELSSFQLETTYNLALVAAANLNLSQDHLDRHGTMDHYAAVKARIFAHCQHAVVNRNDPLVMRHAPRHAISFGVDSSGDYGINAEQQLVHGGVAVMPVSELKIQGLHNAVNALAALALADAAGIARSGSLQALIEFRGLPHRCALVAEIAGVSYLDDSKGTNVGATLAALQGLDGPIVWIGGGQGKGQDFAPLAPLLADKGRAAIVFGADADAIERALTGALPVHRVGDLHAAVTLAHRLAMAGDRVLLSPACASLDQSRSYVERGQRFAQYVGGLTA
;
A
#
# COMPACT_ATOMS: atom_id res chain seq x y z
N MET A 1 -17.50 -9.67 26.47
CA MET A 1 -16.37 -8.78 26.12
C MET A 1 -15.11 -9.44 26.65
N SER A 2 -14.08 -9.58 25.82
CA SER A 2 -12.84 -10.22 26.24
C SER A 2 -12.10 -9.39 27.29
N SER A 3 -11.14 -10.03 28.00
CA SER A 3 -10.32 -9.37 29.01
C SER A 3 -9.48 -8.21 28.44
N THR A 4 -9.07 -8.29 27.18
CA THR A 4 -8.23 -7.28 26.51
C THR A 4 -9.06 -6.06 26.05
N LEU A 5 -10.23 -6.29 25.48
CA LEU A 5 -11.19 -5.21 25.15
C LEU A 5 -11.70 -4.51 26.42
N SER A 6 -11.79 -5.24 27.54
CA SER A 6 -12.17 -4.69 28.85
C SER A 6 -11.12 -3.73 29.41
N ALA A 7 -9.83 -4.08 29.37
CA ALA A 7 -8.75 -3.23 29.91
C ALA A 7 -8.58 -1.94 29.09
N ILE A 8 -8.81 -1.99 27.76
CA ILE A 8 -8.72 -0.82 26.89
C ILE A 8 -9.97 0.06 27.02
N ALA A 9 -11.15 -0.56 27.18
CA ALA A 9 -12.37 0.17 27.49
C ALA A 9 -12.22 0.98 28.78
N GLU A 10 -11.52 0.45 29.79
CA GLU A 10 -11.19 1.19 31.03
C GLU A 10 -10.28 2.40 30.78
N ARG A 11 -9.31 2.30 29.87
CA ARG A 11 -8.38 3.40 29.55
C ARG A 11 -9.09 4.60 28.94
N TYR A 12 -10.06 4.38 28.05
CA TYR A 12 -10.71 5.46 27.31
C TYR A 12 -12.08 5.85 27.84
N ARG A 13 -12.61 5.10 28.82
CA ARG A 13 -13.89 5.43 29.44
C ARG A 13 -13.88 6.82 30.01
N ASP A 14 -14.89 7.61 29.67
CA ASP A 14 -15.10 8.99 30.11
C ASP A 14 -13.96 9.98 29.67
N GLN A 15 -12.98 9.52 28.89
CA GLN A 15 -11.96 10.40 28.32
C GLN A 15 -12.56 11.23 27.18
N ARG A 16 -12.21 12.51 27.14
CA ARG A 16 -12.57 13.37 26.01
C ARG A 16 -11.48 13.29 24.94
N LEU A 17 -11.83 12.79 23.75
CA LEU A 17 -10.90 12.53 22.66
C LEU A 17 -11.32 13.29 21.38
N LEU A 18 -10.33 13.69 20.60
CA LEU A 18 -10.54 14.33 19.30
C LEU A 18 -10.15 13.37 18.17
N ILE A 19 -11.04 13.18 17.19
CA ILE A 19 -10.73 12.47 15.94
C ILE A 19 -10.65 13.51 14.83
N VAL A 20 -9.52 13.53 14.11
CA VAL A 20 -9.27 14.45 13.00
C VAL A 20 -9.24 13.67 11.69
N GLY A 21 -10.28 13.84 10.89
CA GLY A 21 -10.51 13.15 9.62
C GLY A 21 -11.38 11.89 9.74
N LEU A 22 -12.44 11.81 8.93
CA LEU A 22 -13.43 10.73 8.82
C LEU A 22 -13.23 9.87 7.56
N GLY A 23 -11.97 9.51 7.25
CA GLY A 23 -11.68 8.44 6.31
C GLY A 23 -11.98 7.06 6.93
N ALA A 24 -11.58 5.98 6.24
CA ALA A 24 -11.77 4.62 6.75
C ALA A 24 -11.15 4.42 8.15
N SER A 25 -9.90 4.87 8.36
CA SER A 25 -9.20 4.82 9.64
C SER A 25 -9.89 5.63 10.73
N GLY A 26 -10.30 6.89 10.43
CA GLY A 26 -10.98 7.73 11.43
C GLY A 26 -12.35 7.19 11.81
N THR A 27 -13.10 6.62 10.87
CA THR A 27 -14.38 5.95 11.14
C THR A 27 -14.19 4.68 11.97
N SER A 28 -13.14 3.91 11.71
CA SER A 28 -12.77 2.74 12.52
C SER A 28 -12.40 3.15 13.95
N ALA A 29 -11.58 4.21 14.11
CA ALA A 29 -11.23 4.77 15.41
C ALA A 29 -12.47 5.28 16.18
N LEU A 30 -13.41 5.94 15.49
CA LEU A 30 -14.67 6.38 16.09
C LEU A 30 -15.46 5.19 16.65
N ARG A 31 -15.66 4.12 15.86
CA ARG A 31 -16.37 2.90 16.33
C ARG A 31 -15.70 2.30 17.55
N TYR A 32 -14.40 2.17 17.49
CA TYR A 32 -13.59 1.56 18.56
C TYR A 32 -13.66 2.35 19.87
N LEU A 33 -13.47 3.67 19.81
CA LEU A 33 -13.44 4.54 20.98
C LEU A 33 -14.85 4.80 21.54
N ALA A 34 -15.87 4.88 20.69
CA ALA A 34 -17.26 4.96 21.14
C ALA A 34 -17.68 3.70 21.91
N ALA A 35 -17.28 2.51 21.44
CA ALA A 35 -17.51 1.25 22.15
C ALA A 35 -16.76 1.18 23.49
N ALA A 36 -15.62 1.88 23.62
CA ALA A 36 -14.87 2.02 24.87
C ALA A 36 -15.51 3.04 25.86
N GLY A 37 -16.54 3.77 25.46
CA GLY A 37 -17.22 4.76 26.32
C GLY A 37 -16.53 6.12 26.37
N ALA A 38 -15.75 6.48 25.37
CA ALA A 38 -15.10 7.79 25.27
C ALA A 38 -16.09 8.90 24.85
N HIS A 39 -15.85 10.14 25.29
CA HIS A 39 -16.52 11.34 24.80
C HIS A 39 -15.80 11.87 23.57
N LEU A 40 -16.45 11.75 22.39
CA LEU A 40 -15.80 11.99 21.10
C LEU A 40 -16.22 13.31 20.48
N VAL A 41 -15.25 14.08 20.02
CA VAL A 41 -15.40 15.17 19.06
C VAL A 41 -14.72 14.73 17.76
N VAL A 42 -15.36 14.93 16.64
CA VAL A 42 -14.85 14.55 15.32
C VAL A 42 -14.82 15.77 14.41
N CYS A 43 -13.67 16.08 13.82
CA CYS A 43 -13.48 17.14 12.84
C CYS A 43 -13.15 16.55 11.45
N ASP A 44 -13.78 17.06 10.39
CA ASP A 44 -13.44 16.70 9.00
C ASP A 44 -13.55 17.93 8.10
N SER A 45 -12.58 18.12 7.20
CA SER A 45 -12.57 19.26 6.27
C SER A 45 -13.73 19.25 5.27
N ARG A 46 -14.33 18.09 5.01
CA ARG A 46 -15.47 17.92 4.12
C ARG A 46 -16.78 18.26 4.86
N LEU A 47 -17.71 18.96 4.19
CA LEU A 47 -19.04 19.22 4.72
C LEU A 47 -19.91 17.96 4.83
N ALA A 48 -19.71 16.98 3.92
CA ALA A 48 -20.46 15.75 3.87
C ALA A 48 -19.54 14.55 3.59
N PRO A 49 -18.76 14.08 4.60
CA PRO A 49 -18.00 12.84 4.47
C PRO A 49 -18.93 11.67 4.15
N ALA A 50 -18.42 10.68 3.39
CA ALA A 50 -19.21 9.51 3.03
C ALA A 50 -19.75 8.78 4.28
N GLY A 51 -21.05 8.50 4.32
CA GLY A 51 -21.70 7.78 5.43
C GLY A 51 -21.99 8.62 6.67
N ILE A 52 -21.84 9.94 6.64
CA ILE A 52 -21.99 10.81 7.82
C ILE A 52 -23.38 10.70 8.48
N ASP A 53 -24.47 10.57 7.72
CA ASP A 53 -25.81 10.47 8.27
C ASP A 53 -26.00 9.17 9.06
N ALA A 54 -25.44 8.08 8.57
CA ALA A 54 -25.43 6.80 9.30
C ALA A 54 -24.60 6.89 10.59
N LEU A 55 -23.45 7.59 10.55
CA LEU A 55 -22.62 7.79 11.74
C LEU A 55 -23.33 8.66 12.78
N ARG A 56 -23.98 9.75 12.39
CA ARG A 56 -24.78 10.60 13.30
C ARG A 56 -25.91 9.82 13.94
N SER A 57 -26.60 8.99 13.17
CA SER A 57 -27.69 8.14 13.68
C SER A 57 -27.19 7.06 14.66
N ALA A 58 -26.04 6.44 14.35
CA ALA A 58 -25.47 5.37 15.19
C ALA A 58 -24.77 5.92 16.46
N TYR A 59 -24.26 7.15 16.42
CA TYR A 59 -23.50 7.78 17.51
C TYR A 59 -24.05 9.18 17.87
N PRO A 60 -25.27 9.27 18.42
CA PRO A 60 -25.95 10.55 18.68
C PRO A 60 -25.23 11.44 19.71
N ASN A 61 -24.36 10.85 20.53
CA ASN A 61 -23.59 11.56 21.57
C ASN A 61 -22.24 12.06 21.05
N VAL A 62 -21.87 11.79 19.79
CA VAL A 62 -20.63 12.27 19.17
C VAL A 62 -20.84 13.66 18.58
N GLU A 63 -19.98 14.60 18.91
CA GLU A 63 -19.98 15.95 18.33
C GLU A 63 -19.28 15.93 16.98
N PHE A 64 -20.01 16.17 15.87
CA PHE A 64 -19.44 16.23 14.52
C PHE A 64 -19.29 17.68 14.04
N ARG A 65 -18.06 18.11 13.78
CA ARG A 65 -17.67 19.41 13.22
C ARG A 65 -17.14 19.21 11.80
N LEU A 66 -17.90 19.60 10.82
CA LEU A 66 -17.65 19.33 9.41
C LEU A 66 -17.46 20.62 8.61
N GLY A 67 -16.67 20.55 7.53
CA GLY A 67 -16.37 21.69 6.67
C GLY A 67 -15.12 22.45 7.08
N GLY A 68 -14.37 21.93 8.06
CA GLY A 68 -13.12 22.49 8.56
C GLY A 68 -12.53 21.61 9.67
N PHE A 69 -11.32 21.94 10.09
CA PHE A 69 -10.69 21.31 11.26
C PHE A 69 -10.76 22.24 12.47
N ASP A 70 -11.99 22.59 12.88
CA ASP A 70 -12.26 23.49 13.99
C ASP A 70 -12.63 22.70 15.24
N ALA A 71 -11.66 22.47 16.13
CA ALA A 71 -11.88 21.80 17.40
C ALA A 71 -12.35 22.78 18.51
N PRO A 72 -13.19 22.32 19.47
CA PRO A 72 -13.56 23.13 20.64
C PRO A 72 -12.35 23.54 21.47
N GLN A 73 -12.36 24.79 21.95
CA GLN A 73 -11.33 25.30 22.85
C GLN A 73 -11.74 25.16 24.33
N PRO A 74 -10.80 25.06 25.27
CA PRO A 74 -9.35 24.96 25.05
C PRO A 74 -8.95 23.55 24.55
N LEU A 75 -7.83 23.41 23.79
CA LEU A 75 -7.40 22.12 23.21
C LEU A 75 -6.92 21.14 24.28
N GLU A 76 -6.39 21.61 25.39
CA GLU A 76 -5.91 20.84 26.54
C GLU A 76 -7.02 20.01 27.22
N GLN A 77 -8.29 20.26 26.88
CA GLN A 77 -9.41 19.44 27.35
C GLN A 77 -9.43 18.01 26.72
N PHE A 78 -8.69 17.81 25.62
CA PHE A 78 -8.59 16.52 24.98
C PHE A 78 -7.44 15.73 25.58
N ALA A 79 -7.71 14.50 26.02
CA ALA A 79 -6.68 13.60 26.53
C ALA A 79 -5.73 13.13 25.44
N GLU A 80 -6.26 12.89 24.24
CA GLU A 80 -5.50 12.51 23.02
C GLU A 80 -6.25 12.99 21.77
N ALA A 81 -5.50 13.18 20.68
CA ALA A 81 -6.05 13.42 19.33
C ALA A 81 -5.64 12.30 18.39
N ILE A 82 -6.65 11.67 17.76
CA ILE A 82 -6.48 10.59 16.80
C ILE A 82 -6.54 11.19 15.40
N VAL A 83 -5.41 11.21 14.69
CA VAL A 83 -5.30 11.82 13.37
C VAL A 83 -5.31 10.74 12.29
N SER A 84 -6.28 10.85 11.37
CA SER A 84 -6.35 9.95 10.21
C SER A 84 -5.12 10.12 9.29
N PRO A 85 -4.59 9.05 8.69
CA PRO A 85 -3.37 9.12 7.86
C PRO A 85 -3.45 10.12 6.69
N GLY A 86 -4.66 10.38 6.18
CA GLY A 86 -4.88 11.37 5.11
C GLY A 86 -4.75 12.83 5.54
N VAL A 87 -4.74 13.12 6.85
CA VAL A 87 -4.57 14.48 7.38
C VAL A 87 -3.08 14.76 7.60
N SER A 88 -2.61 15.92 7.14
CA SER A 88 -1.21 16.31 7.34
C SER A 88 -0.92 16.63 8.81
N LEU A 89 0.26 16.23 9.29
CA LEU A 89 0.74 16.70 10.60
C LEU A 89 1.08 18.20 10.59
N ASP A 90 1.21 18.79 9.41
CA ASP A 90 1.35 20.22 9.20
C ASP A 90 0.02 20.99 9.23
N GLU A 91 -1.12 20.30 9.33
CA GLU A 91 -2.41 20.93 9.48
C GLU A 91 -2.42 21.85 10.72
N PRO A 92 -2.91 23.10 10.61
CA PRO A 92 -2.90 24.05 11.71
C PRO A 92 -3.48 23.52 13.02
N LEU A 93 -4.58 22.76 12.97
CA LEU A 93 -5.16 22.12 14.16
C LEU A 93 -4.20 21.10 14.79
N VAL A 94 -3.55 20.26 13.98
CA VAL A 94 -2.62 19.23 14.48
C VAL A 94 -1.40 19.85 15.14
N ARG A 95 -0.85 20.92 14.53
CA ARG A 95 0.24 21.71 15.13
C ARG A 95 -0.19 22.38 16.45
N ALA A 96 -1.40 22.94 16.50
CA ALA A 96 -1.94 23.57 17.70
C ALA A 96 -2.13 22.55 18.84
N LEU A 97 -2.64 21.33 18.54
CA LEU A 97 -2.75 20.24 19.50
C LEU A 97 -1.38 19.84 20.07
N THR A 98 -0.39 19.67 19.20
CA THR A 98 0.99 19.37 19.62
C THR A 98 1.58 20.49 20.50
N ALA A 99 1.36 21.75 20.14
CA ALA A 99 1.81 22.92 20.92
C ALA A 99 1.11 23.03 22.29
N ALA A 100 -0.16 22.59 22.37
CA ALA A 100 -0.92 22.51 23.62
C ALA A 100 -0.56 21.27 24.47
N GLY A 101 0.40 20.44 24.03
CA GLY A 101 0.81 19.25 24.75
C GLY A 101 -0.17 18.08 24.66
N VAL A 102 -1.15 18.14 23.75
CA VAL A 102 -2.09 17.03 23.50
C VAL A 102 -1.39 15.96 22.67
N PRO A 103 -1.32 14.69 23.15
CA PRO A 103 -0.73 13.60 22.39
C PRO A 103 -1.46 13.40 21.07
N VAL A 104 -0.71 13.40 19.96
CA VAL A 104 -1.21 13.13 18.60
C VAL A 104 -0.80 11.72 18.21
N ILE A 105 -1.78 10.86 17.94
CA ILE A 105 -1.58 9.44 17.58
C ILE A 105 -2.42 9.07 16.35
N GLY A 106 -2.13 7.91 15.77
CA GLY A 106 -2.90 7.35 14.64
C GLY A 106 -3.71 6.11 15.03
N ASP A 107 -4.45 5.59 14.05
CA ASP A 107 -5.22 4.35 14.15
C ASP A 107 -4.34 3.13 14.50
N ILE A 108 -3.11 3.09 13.97
CA ILE A 108 -2.15 2.01 14.22
C ILE A 108 -1.61 2.06 15.66
N GLU A 109 -1.44 3.24 16.24
CA GLU A 109 -1.07 3.37 17.66
C GLU A 109 -2.20 2.86 18.57
N LEU A 110 -3.47 3.18 18.25
CA LEU A 110 -4.60 2.62 18.99
C LEU A 110 -4.64 1.08 18.87
N PHE A 111 -4.42 0.56 17.66
CA PHE A 111 -4.31 -0.89 17.43
C PHE A 111 -3.17 -1.50 18.24
N ALA A 112 -1.98 -0.88 18.24
CA ALA A 112 -0.81 -1.38 18.97
C ALA A 112 -1.08 -1.58 20.47
N ARG A 113 -1.88 -0.69 21.05
CA ARG A 113 -2.30 -0.76 22.48
C ARG A 113 -3.33 -1.87 22.73
N ALA A 114 -4.02 -2.32 21.67
CA ALA A 114 -5.14 -3.28 21.74
C ALA A 114 -4.78 -4.69 21.25
N ALA A 115 -3.73 -4.82 20.45
CA ALA A 115 -3.35 -6.08 19.85
C ALA A 115 -3.06 -7.16 20.91
N ASN A 116 -3.72 -8.31 20.78
CA ASN A 116 -3.66 -9.43 21.70
C ASN A 116 -2.93 -10.66 21.13
N ALA A 117 -2.36 -10.52 19.93
CA ALA A 117 -1.58 -11.55 19.23
C ALA A 117 -0.36 -10.92 18.55
N PRO A 118 0.65 -11.73 18.17
CA PRO A 118 1.81 -11.23 17.40
C PRO A 118 1.40 -10.47 16.14
N VAL A 119 2.20 -9.48 15.75
CA VAL A 119 1.93 -8.63 14.59
C VAL A 119 3.13 -8.66 13.64
N ILE A 120 2.87 -8.88 12.35
CA ILE A 120 3.82 -8.67 11.26
C ILE A 120 3.47 -7.36 10.58
N GLY A 121 4.47 -6.47 10.37
CA GLY A 121 4.31 -5.20 9.70
C GLY A 121 5.01 -5.16 8.34
N ILE A 122 4.34 -4.68 7.29
CA ILE A 122 4.90 -4.56 5.95
C ILE A 122 4.76 -3.12 5.45
N THR A 123 5.89 -2.48 5.10
CA THR A 123 5.93 -1.19 4.41
C THR A 123 6.82 -1.23 3.18
N GLY A 124 6.89 -0.13 2.44
CA GLY A 124 7.65 0.06 1.22
C GLY A 124 6.90 0.99 0.26
N SER A 125 7.51 1.38 -0.84
CA SER A 125 6.80 2.09 -1.90
C SER A 125 5.91 1.13 -2.68
N ASN A 126 6.44 0.00 -3.12
CA ASN A 126 5.77 -0.99 -3.96
C ASN A 126 5.81 -2.40 -3.34
N GLY A 127 4.92 -3.30 -3.77
CA GLY A 127 4.88 -4.70 -3.31
C GLY A 127 4.13 -4.95 -2.00
N LYS A 128 3.88 -3.92 -1.18
CA LYS A 128 3.24 -4.04 0.14
C LYS A 128 2.03 -4.98 0.17
N SER A 129 1.00 -4.69 -0.62
CA SER A 129 -0.25 -5.48 -0.59
C SER A 129 -0.02 -6.92 -1.04
N THR A 130 0.88 -7.14 -2.03
CA THR A 130 1.24 -8.49 -2.49
C THR A 130 1.90 -9.28 -1.36
N VAL A 131 2.91 -8.70 -0.70
CA VAL A 131 3.61 -9.36 0.41
C VAL A 131 2.67 -9.56 1.61
N THR A 132 1.89 -8.55 1.98
CA THR A 132 0.92 -8.64 3.10
C THR A 132 -0.11 -9.76 2.88
N THR A 133 -0.69 -9.83 1.68
CA THR A 133 -1.65 -10.89 1.36
C THR A 133 -0.99 -12.25 1.30
N LEU A 134 0.20 -12.35 0.71
CA LEU A 134 0.93 -13.61 0.60
C LEU A 134 1.34 -14.15 1.97
N VAL A 135 1.84 -13.31 2.89
CA VAL A 135 2.13 -13.69 4.29
C VAL A 135 0.86 -14.15 5.00
N GLY A 136 -0.27 -13.47 4.76
CA GLY A 136 -1.58 -13.91 5.28
C GLY A 136 -1.97 -15.30 4.79
N HIS A 137 -1.78 -15.60 3.49
CA HIS A 137 -2.02 -16.93 2.93
C HIS A 137 -1.07 -17.98 3.52
N MET A 138 0.22 -17.65 3.68
CA MET A 138 1.22 -18.53 4.31
C MET A 138 0.80 -18.89 5.75
N ALA A 139 0.39 -17.90 6.54
CA ALA A 139 -0.06 -18.10 7.90
C ALA A 139 -1.32 -18.98 7.98
N SER A 140 -2.30 -18.70 7.10
CA SER A 140 -3.53 -19.49 7.01
C SER A 140 -3.27 -20.93 6.58
N ALA A 141 -2.43 -21.15 5.55
CA ALA A 141 -2.01 -22.48 5.13
C ALA A 141 -1.16 -23.21 6.20
N GLY A 142 -0.47 -22.45 7.05
CA GLY A 142 0.23 -22.94 8.24
C GLY A 142 -0.68 -23.26 9.42
N GLY A 143 -2.01 -23.07 9.29
CA GLY A 143 -3.01 -23.41 10.28
C GLY A 143 -3.34 -22.32 11.31
N LEU A 144 -2.84 -21.08 11.13
CA LEU A 144 -3.10 -19.97 12.05
C LEU A 144 -4.39 -19.23 11.71
N ARG A 145 -5.12 -18.78 12.74
CA ARG A 145 -6.22 -17.81 12.59
C ARG A 145 -5.63 -16.40 12.42
N VAL A 146 -5.31 -16.06 11.18
CA VAL A 146 -4.69 -14.80 10.80
C VAL A 146 -5.72 -13.73 10.48
N ARG A 147 -5.41 -12.48 10.83
CA ARG A 147 -6.16 -11.28 10.43
C ARG A 147 -5.26 -10.38 9.58
N VAL A 148 -5.72 -9.99 8.41
CA VAL A 148 -4.93 -9.25 7.41
C VAL A 148 -5.61 -7.93 7.08
N GLY A 149 -4.87 -6.81 7.11
CA GLY A 149 -5.42 -5.50 6.77
C GLY A 149 -4.47 -4.32 7.05
N GLY A 150 -4.99 -3.24 7.64
CA GLY A 150 -4.27 -1.99 7.88
C GLY A 150 -4.51 -0.98 6.76
N ASN A 151 -3.46 -0.58 6.04
CA ASN A 151 -3.59 0.26 4.84
C ASN A 151 -4.20 -0.50 3.64
N LEU A 152 -4.30 -1.81 3.74
CA LEU A 152 -4.93 -2.71 2.78
C LEU A 152 -6.29 -3.18 3.32
N GLY A 153 -7.36 -2.96 2.55
CA GLY A 153 -8.67 -3.54 2.86
C GLY A 153 -9.26 -3.06 4.19
N THR A 154 -9.34 -3.95 5.18
CA THR A 154 -9.94 -3.68 6.49
C THR A 154 -9.00 -2.84 7.37
N PRO A 155 -9.45 -1.71 7.96
CA PRO A 155 -8.67 -0.95 8.93
C PRO A 155 -8.20 -1.80 10.11
N ALA A 156 -7.02 -1.52 10.66
CA ALA A 156 -6.38 -2.35 11.69
C ALA A 156 -7.26 -2.58 12.93
N LEU A 157 -7.95 -1.54 13.42
CA LEU A 157 -8.83 -1.65 14.59
C LEU A 157 -10.04 -2.57 14.35
N ASP A 158 -10.53 -2.65 13.11
CA ASP A 158 -11.65 -3.53 12.76
C ASP A 158 -11.21 -5.02 12.62
N LEU A 159 -9.90 -5.30 12.67
CA LEU A 159 -9.34 -6.66 12.67
C LEU A 159 -9.29 -7.28 14.09
N LEU A 160 -9.40 -6.45 15.13
CA LEU A 160 -9.24 -6.90 16.51
C LEU A 160 -10.34 -7.92 16.87
N THR A 161 -9.90 -9.13 17.20
CA THR A 161 -10.75 -10.25 17.64
C THR A 161 -10.03 -11.06 18.70
N ASP A 162 -10.80 -11.75 19.57
CA ASP A 162 -10.22 -12.55 20.66
C ASP A 162 -9.55 -13.84 20.18
N ASP A 163 -9.92 -14.31 19.00
CA ASP A 163 -9.46 -15.57 18.42
C ASP A 163 -8.29 -15.40 17.45
N ALA A 164 -7.80 -14.18 17.22
CA ALA A 164 -6.64 -13.95 16.36
C ALA A 164 -5.38 -14.58 16.97
N GLU A 165 -4.62 -15.30 16.14
CA GLU A 165 -3.30 -15.86 16.50
C GLU A 165 -2.16 -15.11 15.84
N LEU A 166 -2.47 -14.32 14.79
CA LEU A 166 -1.52 -13.47 14.10
C LEU A 166 -2.24 -12.32 13.40
N TYR A 167 -1.67 -11.14 13.47
CA TYR A 167 -2.04 -9.99 12.63
C TYR A 167 -0.97 -9.74 11.57
N VAL A 168 -1.38 -9.48 10.33
CA VAL A 168 -0.49 -9.09 9.23
C VAL A 168 -0.95 -7.75 8.69
N LEU A 169 -0.16 -6.70 8.91
CA LEU A 169 -0.55 -5.34 8.60
C LEU A 169 0.27 -4.74 7.46
N GLU A 170 -0.42 -4.25 6.43
CA GLU A 170 0.16 -3.27 5.53
C GLU A 170 0.20 -1.90 6.22
N LEU A 171 1.36 -1.24 6.24
CA LEU A 171 1.55 0.05 6.88
C LEU A 171 2.04 1.09 5.86
N SER A 172 1.29 2.18 5.72
CA SER A 172 1.70 3.35 4.93
C SER A 172 2.72 4.20 5.70
N SER A 173 3.46 5.08 4.99
CA SER A 173 4.30 6.07 5.64
C SER A 173 3.50 7.01 6.54
N PHE A 174 2.30 7.40 6.11
CA PHE A 174 1.41 8.30 6.87
C PHE A 174 0.95 7.67 8.20
N GLN A 175 0.69 6.37 8.24
CA GLN A 175 0.38 5.66 9.47
C GLN A 175 1.60 5.58 10.40
N LEU A 176 2.79 5.33 9.82
CA LEU A 176 4.03 5.26 10.59
C LEU A 176 4.44 6.61 11.22
N GLU A 177 4.02 7.76 10.66
CA GLU A 177 4.25 9.09 11.25
C GLU A 177 3.68 9.21 12.67
N THR A 178 2.55 8.57 12.94
CA THR A 178 1.79 8.66 14.20
C THR A 178 1.73 7.35 14.99
N THR A 179 2.66 6.42 14.70
CA THR A 179 2.83 5.14 15.38
C THR A 179 4.10 5.16 16.22
N TYR A 180 4.01 4.80 17.51
CA TYR A 180 5.10 4.93 18.47
C TYR A 180 5.46 3.61 19.18
N ASN A 181 4.45 2.79 19.52
CA ASN A 181 4.61 1.63 20.39
C ASN A 181 4.22 0.29 19.75
N LEU A 182 4.17 0.23 18.40
CA LEU A 182 3.80 -0.99 17.70
C LEU A 182 4.91 -2.05 17.81
N ALA A 183 4.70 -3.04 18.66
CA ALA A 183 5.60 -4.19 18.78
C ALA A 183 5.33 -5.18 17.62
N LEU A 184 6.37 -5.50 16.86
CA LEU A 184 6.31 -6.39 15.71
C LEU A 184 7.20 -7.63 15.92
N VAL A 185 6.65 -8.83 15.71
CA VAL A 185 7.45 -10.06 15.67
C VAL A 185 8.36 -10.08 14.45
N ALA A 186 7.88 -9.57 13.31
CA ALA A 186 8.69 -9.37 12.11
C ALA A 186 8.19 -8.11 11.37
N ALA A 187 9.10 -7.40 10.70
CA ALA A 187 8.75 -6.23 9.91
C ALA A 187 9.57 -6.14 8.63
N ALA A 188 8.95 -5.73 7.52
CA ALA A 188 9.67 -5.52 6.27
C ALA A 188 9.55 -4.09 5.76
N ASN A 189 10.68 -3.55 5.24
CA ASN A 189 10.69 -2.43 4.31
C ASN A 189 11.16 -2.94 2.94
N LEU A 190 10.23 -3.01 2.00
CA LEU A 190 10.43 -3.75 0.74
C LEU A 190 11.30 -3.00 -0.27
N ASN A 191 11.07 -1.70 -0.40
CA ASN A 191 11.74 -0.82 -1.35
C ASN A 191 11.32 0.63 -1.16
N LEU A 192 12.12 1.55 -1.71
CA LEU A 192 11.87 2.99 -1.71
C LEU A 192 12.02 3.56 -3.11
N SER A 193 10.97 4.12 -3.65
CA SER A 193 10.95 4.89 -4.90
C SER A 193 10.17 6.18 -4.69
N GLN A 194 10.35 7.16 -5.57
CA GLN A 194 9.64 8.43 -5.47
C GLN A 194 8.13 8.20 -5.41
N ASP A 195 7.53 8.62 -4.32
CA ASP A 195 6.09 8.68 -4.10
C ASP A 195 5.82 9.61 -2.92
N HIS A 196 4.67 10.27 -2.91
CA HIS A 196 4.24 11.14 -1.81
C HIS A 196 5.24 12.25 -1.41
N LEU A 197 6.06 12.76 -2.36
CA LEU A 197 6.99 13.87 -2.09
C LEU A 197 6.27 15.20 -1.82
N ASP A 198 5.04 15.35 -2.27
CA ASP A 198 4.11 16.40 -1.90
C ASP A 198 3.86 16.47 -0.38
N ARG A 199 3.92 15.32 0.30
CA ARG A 199 3.75 15.21 1.76
C ARG A 199 5.09 15.17 2.51
N HIS A 200 6.04 14.36 2.03
CA HIS A 200 7.30 14.12 2.74
C HIS A 200 8.43 15.09 2.36
N GLY A 201 8.28 15.86 1.29
CA GLY A 201 9.27 16.82 0.81
C GLY A 201 10.51 16.17 0.17
N THR A 202 11.19 15.26 0.86
CA THR A 202 12.42 14.60 0.38
C THR A 202 12.37 13.08 0.50
N MET A 203 13.17 12.39 -0.35
CA MET A 203 13.32 10.94 -0.26
C MET A 203 13.98 10.49 1.05
N ASP A 204 14.90 11.28 1.61
CA ASP A 204 15.54 10.94 2.89
C ASP A 204 14.55 11.00 4.05
N HIS A 205 13.65 11.98 4.09
CA HIS A 205 12.58 12.04 5.08
C HIS A 205 11.58 10.88 4.90
N TYR A 206 11.17 10.60 3.66
CA TYR A 206 10.31 9.45 3.35
C TYR A 206 10.91 8.12 3.80
N ALA A 207 12.22 7.91 3.56
CA ALA A 207 12.94 6.73 4.00
C ALA A 207 12.99 6.62 5.53
N ALA A 208 13.29 7.72 6.23
CA ALA A 208 13.35 7.78 7.68
C ALA A 208 11.97 7.47 8.32
N VAL A 209 10.89 8.01 7.75
CA VAL A 209 9.53 7.71 8.22
C VAL A 209 9.20 6.22 8.07
N LYS A 210 9.50 5.61 6.92
CA LYS A 210 9.24 4.18 6.73
C LYS A 210 10.10 3.29 7.61
N ALA A 211 11.33 3.70 7.90
CA ALA A 211 12.23 2.96 8.78
C ALA A 211 11.73 2.89 10.24
N ARG A 212 10.78 3.76 10.65
CA ARG A 212 10.13 3.68 11.97
C ARG A 212 9.45 2.34 12.23
N ILE A 213 9.12 1.57 11.17
CA ILE A 213 8.57 0.21 11.29
C ILE A 213 9.50 -0.73 12.09
N PHE A 214 10.79 -0.42 12.14
CA PHE A 214 11.78 -1.24 12.84
C PHE A 214 11.98 -0.85 14.32
N ALA A 215 11.34 0.22 14.81
CA ALA A 215 11.61 0.77 16.14
C ALA A 215 11.41 -0.25 17.29
N HIS A 216 10.38 -1.10 17.19
CA HIS A 216 10.03 -2.13 18.19
C HIS A 216 9.85 -3.49 17.52
N CYS A 217 10.73 -3.81 16.56
CA CYS A 217 10.68 -5.03 15.77
C CYS A 217 11.69 -6.06 16.29
N GLN A 218 11.26 -7.32 16.43
CA GLN A 218 12.17 -8.41 16.80
C GLN A 218 13.04 -8.85 15.61
N HIS A 219 12.41 -9.00 14.41
CA HIS A 219 13.08 -9.44 13.19
C HIS A 219 12.83 -8.45 12.05
N ALA A 220 13.84 -7.65 11.72
CA ALA A 220 13.77 -6.74 10.58
C ALA A 220 14.12 -7.49 9.28
N VAL A 221 13.30 -7.29 8.23
CA VAL A 221 13.50 -7.88 6.90
C VAL A 221 13.69 -6.74 5.90
N VAL A 222 14.81 -6.73 5.17
CA VAL A 222 15.22 -5.60 4.32
C VAL A 222 15.66 -6.04 2.93
N ASN A 223 15.35 -5.23 1.94
CA ASN A 223 15.84 -5.42 0.58
C ASN A 223 17.28 -4.91 0.45
N ARG A 224 18.26 -5.82 0.29
CA ARG A 224 19.67 -5.45 0.16
C ARG A 224 20.02 -4.74 -1.15
N ASN A 225 19.17 -4.86 -2.17
CA ASN A 225 19.37 -4.18 -3.46
C ASN A 225 18.85 -2.74 -3.46
N ASP A 226 18.22 -2.28 -2.37
CA ASP A 226 17.74 -0.90 -2.24
C ASP A 226 18.61 -0.09 -1.28
N PRO A 227 19.45 0.85 -1.79
CA PRO A 227 20.39 1.60 -0.95
C PRO A 227 19.69 2.48 0.10
N LEU A 228 18.48 2.99 -0.19
CA LEU A 228 17.73 3.82 0.76
C LEU A 228 17.17 2.99 1.90
N VAL A 229 16.70 1.76 1.62
CA VAL A 229 16.29 0.80 2.66
C VAL A 229 17.49 0.42 3.51
N MET A 230 18.63 0.06 2.89
CA MET A 230 19.84 -0.37 3.59
C MET A 230 20.45 0.71 4.48
N ARG A 231 20.32 2.00 4.12
CA ARG A 231 20.80 3.12 4.96
C ARG A 231 20.17 3.13 6.36
N HIS A 232 18.94 2.65 6.48
CA HIS A 232 18.17 2.62 7.71
C HIS A 232 17.98 1.20 8.28
N ALA A 233 18.65 0.21 7.69
CA ALA A 233 18.54 -1.18 8.13
C ALA A 233 19.15 -1.39 9.53
N PRO A 234 18.47 -2.10 10.45
CA PRO A 234 19.09 -2.56 11.70
C PRO A 234 20.28 -3.50 11.43
N ARG A 235 21.25 -3.51 12.35
CA ARG A 235 22.52 -4.26 12.18
C ARG A 235 22.37 -5.76 11.90
N HIS A 236 21.33 -6.38 12.41
CA HIS A 236 21.06 -7.83 12.28
C HIS A 236 19.80 -8.10 11.46
N ALA A 237 19.52 -7.22 10.49
CA ALA A 237 18.38 -7.42 9.61
C ALA A 237 18.57 -8.63 8.71
N ILE A 238 17.51 -9.41 8.56
CA ILE A 238 17.41 -10.49 7.56
C ILE A 238 17.31 -9.83 6.19
N SER A 239 18.18 -10.21 5.26
CA SER A 239 18.25 -9.61 3.94
C SER A 239 17.57 -10.47 2.87
N PHE A 240 16.90 -9.83 1.91
CA PHE A 240 16.45 -10.48 0.68
C PHE A 240 16.87 -9.67 -0.55
N GLY A 241 16.96 -10.32 -1.71
CA GLY A 241 17.36 -9.64 -2.94
C GLY A 241 17.38 -10.54 -4.17
N VAL A 242 17.83 -9.96 -5.32
CA VAL A 242 17.78 -10.60 -6.65
C VAL A 242 18.90 -11.62 -6.90
N ASP A 243 19.87 -11.72 -6.00
CA ASP A 243 20.98 -12.66 -6.08
C ASP A 243 21.04 -13.51 -4.80
N SER A 244 21.97 -14.47 -4.74
CA SER A 244 22.13 -15.39 -3.61
C SER A 244 23.14 -14.93 -2.54
N SER A 245 23.55 -13.66 -2.55
CA SER A 245 24.63 -13.16 -1.66
C SER A 245 24.22 -12.90 -0.22
N GLY A 246 22.89 -12.98 0.12
CA GLY A 246 22.35 -12.72 1.46
C GLY A 246 21.55 -13.90 2.00
N ASP A 247 20.68 -13.62 2.99
CA ASP A 247 19.90 -14.67 3.65
C ASP A 247 18.87 -15.29 2.72
N TYR A 248 18.11 -14.46 1.97
CA TYR A 248 17.14 -14.91 0.98
C TYR A 248 17.48 -14.33 -0.39
N GLY A 249 17.43 -15.15 -1.44
CA GLY A 249 17.81 -14.70 -2.76
C GLY A 249 17.37 -15.61 -3.90
N ILE A 250 17.89 -15.31 -5.10
CA ILE A 250 17.68 -16.11 -6.31
C ILE A 250 19.06 -16.56 -6.80
N ASN A 251 19.23 -17.86 -7.02
CA ASN A 251 20.48 -18.42 -7.54
C ASN A 251 20.53 -18.39 -9.09
N ALA A 252 21.67 -18.80 -9.65
CA ALA A 252 21.88 -18.84 -11.10
C ALA A 252 20.92 -19.80 -11.82
N GLU A 253 20.46 -20.84 -11.13
CA GLU A 253 19.49 -21.83 -11.61
C GLU A 253 18.05 -21.36 -11.51
N GLN A 254 17.81 -20.07 -11.25
CA GLN A 254 16.49 -19.46 -11.08
C GLN A 254 15.65 -20.16 -9.99
N GLN A 255 16.26 -20.43 -8.84
CA GLN A 255 15.59 -20.96 -7.67
C GLN A 255 15.58 -19.90 -6.55
N LEU A 256 14.51 -19.82 -5.81
CA LEU A 256 14.48 -19.12 -4.53
C LEU A 256 15.39 -19.89 -3.56
N VAL A 257 16.28 -19.17 -2.86
CA VAL A 257 17.22 -19.77 -1.90
C VAL A 257 17.12 -19.11 -0.53
N HIS A 258 17.40 -19.88 0.52
CA HIS A 258 17.57 -19.40 1.89
C HIS A 258 18.89 -19.95 2.45
N GLY A 259 19.80 -19.07 2.88
CA GLY A 259 21.12 -19.47 3.37
C GLY A 259 21.92 -20.29 2.36
N GLY A 260 21.77 -20.04 1.07
CA GLY A 260 22.41 -20.78 -0.02
C GLY A 260 21.74 -22.11 -0.38
N VAL A 261 20.71 -22.54 0.36
CA VAL A 261 19.97 -23.78 0.08
C VAL A 261 18.75 -23.46 -0.80
N ALA A 262 18.59 -24.22 -1.89
CA ALA A 262 17.43 -24.09 -2.77
C ALA A 262 16.12 -24.41 -2.02
N VAL A 263 15.13 -23.54 -2.20
CA VAL A 263 13.78 -23.66 -1.60
C VAL A 263 12.78 -24.18 -2.62
N MET A 264 12.69 -23.49 -3.77
CA MET A 264 11.82 -23.87 -4.89
C MET A 264 12.23 -23.14 -6.17
N PRO A 265 11.92 -23.66 -7.37
CA PRO A 265 12.08 -22.94 -8.63
C PRO A 265 11.20 -21.71 -8.72
N VAL A 266 11.73 -20.58 -9.25
CA VAL A 266 10.94 -19.38 -9.54
C VAL A 266 9.79 -19.67 -10.51
N SER A 267 9.97 -20.62 -11.43
CA SER A 267 8.95 -21.03 -12.41
C SER A 267 7.69 -21.67 -11.80
N GLU A 268 7.73 -22.10 -10.55
CA GLU A 268 6.55 -22.62 -9.82
C GLU A 268 5.67 -21.52 -9.26
N LEU A 269 6.18 -20.26 -9.21
CA LEU A 269 5.37 -19.11 -8.82
C LEU A 269 4.36 -18.78 -9.92
N LYS A 270 3.08 -18.62 -9.56
CA LYS A 270 2.03 -18.17 -10.50
C LYS A 270 2.06 -16.66 -10.72
N ILE A 271 2.72 -15.90 -9.85
CA ILE A 271 2.99 -14.47 -10.01
C ILE A 271 4.27 -14.30 -10.81
N GLN A 272 4.20 -13.60 -11.94
CA GLN A 272 5.32 -13.49 -12.86
C GLN A 272 6.16 -12.24 -12.62
N GLY A 273 7.40 -12.29 -13.10
CA GLY A 273 8.35 -11.18 -13.08
C GLY A 273 9.26 -11.20 -11.86
N LEU A 274 10.49 -10.70 -12.04
CA LEU A 274 11.55 -10.68 -11.02
C LEU A 274 11.10 -9.97 -9.74
N HIS A 275 10.37 -8.86 -9.86
CA HIS A 275 9.84 -8.11 -8.72
C HIS A 275 8.89 -8.97 -7.85
N ASN A 276 8.12 -9.88 -8.46
CA ASN A 276 7.25 -10.79 -7.73
C ASN A 276 8.02 -11.95 -7.08
N ALA A 277 9.10 -12.44 -7.71
CA ALA A 277 9.99 -13.38 -7.06
C ALA A 277 10.67 -12.75 -5.82
N VAL A 278 11.07 -11.48 -5.90
CA VAL A 278 11.60 -10.72 -4.75
C VAL A 278 10.53 -10.49 -3.67
N ASN A 279 9.27 -10.21 -4.04
CA ASN A 279 8.15 -10.14 -3.10
C ASN A 279 7.91 -11.50 -2.40
N ALA A 280 8.05 -12.61 -3.12
CA ALA A 280 7.94 -13.97 -2.57
C ALA A 280 9.05 -14.25 -1.53
N LEU A 281 10.29 -13.82 -1.81
CA LEU A 281 11.41 -13.92 -0.85
C LEU A 281 11.15 -13.09 0.42
N ALA A 282 10.67 -11.87 0.28
CA ALA A 282 10.31 -11.02 1.42
C ALA A 282 9.21 -11.66 2.28
N ALA A 283 8.18 -12.23 1.63
CA ALA A 283 7.09 -12.91 2.32
C ALA A 283 7.60 -14.17 3.06
N LEU A 284 8.48 -14.94 2.42
CA LEU A 284 9.09 -16.13 3.00
C LEU A 284 9.95 -15.79 4.21
N ALA A 285 10.77 -14.74 4.11
CA ALA A 285 11.61 -14.25 5.20
C ALA A 285 10.79 -13.80 6.41
N LEU A 286 9.68 -13.09 6.17
CA LEU A 286 8.74 -12.68 7.22
C LEU A 286 8.03 -13.88 7.87
N ALA A 287 7.61 -14.85 7.06
CA ALA A 287 6.94 -16.05 7.53
C ALA A 287 7.87 -16.89 8.43
N ASP A 288 9.11 -17.12 8.01
CA ASP A 288 10.11 -17.85 8.79
C ASP A 288 10.47 -17.11 10.09
N ALA A 289 10.67 -15.79 10.02
CA ALA A 289 10.95 -14.96 11.18
C ALA A 289 9.81 -14.97 12.22
N ALA A 290 8.57 -15.10 11.76
CA ALA A 290 7.39 -15.21 12.63
C ALA A 290 7.07 -16.66 13.04
N GLY A 291 7.88 -17.65 12.65
CA GLY A 291 7.66 -19.05 13.00
C GLY A 291 6.50 -19.73 12.27
N ILE A 292 6.05 -19.20 11.13
CA ILE A 292 5.01 -19.83 10.31
C ILE A 292 5.56 -21.13 9.69
N ALA A 293 4.74 -22.18 9.70
CA ALA A 293 5.16 -23.48 9.17
C ALA A 293 5.61 -23.40 7.71
N ARG A 294 6.83 -23.84 7.41
CA ARG A 294 7.44 -23.77 6.06
C ARG A 294 6.58 -24.46 4.99
N SER A 295 5.93 -25.58 5.33
CA SER A 295 5.04 -26.31 4.42
C SER A 295 3.86 -25.42 3.97
N GLY A 296 3.24 -24.69 4.90
CA GLY A 296 2.18 -23.72 4.57
C GLY A 296 2.69 -22.56 3.72
N SER A 297 3.92 -22.06 4.01
CA SER A 297 4.55 -21.01 3.22
C SER A 297 4.78 -21.44 1.76
N LEU A 298 5.31 -22.65 1.54
CA LEU A 298 5.55 -23.18 0.19
C LEU A 298 4.23 -23.43 -0.56
N GLN A 299 3.22 -23.99 0.10
CA GLN A 299 1.92 -24.19 -0.50
C GLN A 299 1.32 -22.84 -0.97
N ALA A 300 1.35 -21.81 -0.11
CA ALA A 300 0.85 -20.50 -0.45
C ALA A 300 1.62 -19.86 -1.65
N LEU A 301 2.94 -20.03 -1.72
CA LEU A 301 3.75 -19.56 -2.86
C LEU A 301 3.32 -20.17 -4.19
N ILE A 302 3.05 -21.49 -4.21
CA ILE A 302 2.61 -22.22 -5.41
C ILE A 302 1.18 -21.84 -5.82
N GLU A 303 0.30 -21.57 -4.85
CA GLU A 303 -1.12 -21.32 -5.10
C GLU A 303 -1.45 -19.86 -5.40
N PHE A 304 -0.66 -18.92 -4.91
CA PHE A 304 -0.94 -17.48 -4.98
C PHE A 304 -0.88 -16.95 -6.42
N ARG A 305 -2.02 -16.44 -6.91
CA ARG A 305 -2.18 -15.95 -8.29
C ARG A 305 -2.00 -14.44 -8.44
N GLY A 306 -1.54 -13.73 -7.39
CA GLY A 306 -1.45 -12.27 -7.38
C GLY A 306 -2.74 -11.59 -6.94
N LEU A 307 -2.74 -10.28 -7.05
CA LEU A 307 -3.87 -9.43 -6.67
C LEU A 307 -4.51 -8.78 -7.90
N PRO A 308 -5.81 -8.46 -7.85
CA PRO A 308 -6.46 -7.66 -8.89
C PRO A 308 -5.71 -6.34 -9.15
N HIS A 309 -5.72 -5.88 -10.38
CA HIS A 309 -5.10 -4.62 -10.81
C HIS A 309 -3.56 -4.56 -10.62
N ARG A 310 -2.88 -5.73 -10.66
CA ARG A 310 -1.42 -5.85 -10.62
C ARG A 310 -0.93 -6.74 -11.76
N CYS A 311 -0.73 -6.14 -12.92
CA CYS A 311 -0.41 -6.82 -14.18
C CYS A 311 -1.36 -8.00 -14.48
N ALA A 312 -2.63 -7.88 -14.08
CA ALA A 312 -3.64 -8.92 -14.29
C ALA A 312 -4.06 -8.97 -15.75
N LEU A 313 -4.04 -10.14 -16.35
CA LEU A 313 -4.57 -10.35 -17.71
C LEU A 313 -6.10 -10.17 -17.69
N VAL A 314 -6.58 -9.21 -18.47
CA VAL A 314 -8.01 -8.90 -18.63
C VAL A 314 -8.61 -9.70 -19.79
N ALA A 315 -7.95 -9.66 -20.95
CA ALA A 315 -8.39 -10.36 -22.15
C ALA A 315 -7.23 -10.55 -23.13
N GLU A 316 -7.43 -11.46 -24.07
CA GLU A 316 -6.61 -11.61 -25.26
C GLU A 316 -7.52 -11.46 -26.48
N ILE A 317 -7.28 -10.43 -27.32
CA ILE A 317 -8.12 -10.08 -28.47
C ILE A 317 -7.22 -9.98 -29.69
N ALA A 318 -7.50 -10.76 -30.74
CA ALA A 318 -6.73 -10.80 -32.00
C ALA A 318 -5.21 -10.99 -31.76
N GLY A 319 -4.81 -11.79 -30.76
CA GLY A 319 -3.42 -12.04 -30.41
C GLY A 319 -2.74 -10.90 -29.63
N VAL A 320 -3.49 -9.92 -29.15
CA VAL A 320 -3.03 -8.83 -28.27
C VAL A 320 -3.47 -9.10 -26.83
N SER A 321 -2.55 -9.11 -25.88
CA SER A 321 -2.85 -9.29 -24.46
C SER A 321 -3.10 -7.94 -23.78
N TYR A 322 -4.22 -7.78 -23.07
CA TYR A 322 -4.59 -6.59 -22.33
C TYR A 322 -4.34 -6.80 -20.84
N LEU A 323 -3.46 -5.99 -20.24
CA LEU A 323 -2.98 -6.14 -18.87
C LEU A 323 -3.40 -4.95 -18.01
N ASP A 324 -4.05 -5.23 -16.89
CA ASP A 324 -4.46 -4.24 -15.89
C ASP A 324 -3.45 -4.19 -14.75
N ASP A 325 -2.65 -3.12 -14.72
CA ASP A 325 -1.79 -2.72 -13.61
C ASP A 325 -2.20 -1.34 -13.07
N SER A 326 -3.51 -1.10 -12.95
CA SER A 326 -4.04 0.18 -12.45
C SER A 326 -3.51 0.57 -11.07
N LYS A 327 -3.01 -0.38 -10.26
CA LYS A 327 -2.32 -0.13 -8.99
C LYS A 327 -0.92 0.44 -9.17
N GLY A 328 -0.34 0.44 -10.35
CA GLY A 328 0.92 1.12 -10.71
C GLY A 328 0.77 2.64 -10.65
N THR A 329 0.64 3.22 -9.45
CA THR A 329 0.35 4.64 -9.20
C THR A 329 1.59 5.51 -9.02
N ASN A 330 2.77 4.97 -9.28
CA ASN A 330 4.05 5.68 -9.28
C ASN A 330 5.00 5.11 -10.36
N VAL A 331 6.03 5.89 -10.70
CA VAL A 331 7.01 5.55 -11.73
C VAL A 331 7.71 4.22 -11.43
N GLY A 332 8.09 3.97 -10.18
CA GLY A 332 8.78 2.72 -9.80
C GLY A 332 7.92 1.47 -10.02
N ALA A 333 6.61 1.55 -9.77
CA ALA A 333 5.68 0.44 -10.05
C ALA A 333 5.58 0.17 -11.55
N THR A 334 5.44 1.22 -12.37
CA THR A 334 5.37 1.10 -13.83
C THR A 334 6.67 0.56 -14.43
N LEU A 335 7.84 0.99 -13.91
CA LEU A 335 9.12 0.41 -14.33
C LEU A 335 9.18 -1.09 -14.05
N ALA A 336 8.76 -1.53 -12.86
CA ALA A 336 8.73 -2.95 -12.52
C ALA A 336 7.78 -3.75 -13.43
N ALA A 337 6.62 -3.20 -13.78
CA ALA A 337 5.68 -3.82 -14.71
C ALA A 337 6.29 -3.95 -16.12
N LEU A 338 6.87 -2.87 -16.67
CA LEU A 338 7.52 -2.85 -17.97
C LEU A 338 8.72 -3.81 -18.05
N GLN A 339 9.54 -3.89 -16.98
CA GLN A 339 10.68 -4.82 -16.89
C GLN A 339 10.24 -6.28 -16.91
N GLY A 340 9.12 -6.58 -16.24
CA GLY A 340 8.60 -7.93 -16.09
C GLY A 340 7.85 -8.48 -17.31
N LEU A 341 7.65 -7.66 -18.36
CA LEU A 341 6.93 -8.06 -19.56
C LEU A 341 7.89 -8.21 -20.76
N ASP A 342 7.66 -9.26 -21.53
CA ASP A 342 8.36 -9.49 -22.81
C ASP A 342 7.56 -8.92 -23.97
N GLY A 343 8.22 -8.63 -25.09
CA GLY A 343 7.62 -8.20 -26.35
C GLY A 343 7.22 -6.72 -26.39
N PRO A 344 6.72 -6.24 -27.55
CA PRO A 344 6.34 -4.85 -27.71
C PRO A 344 5.13 -4.48 -26.86
N ILE A 345 5.16 -3.25 -26.31
CA ILE A 345 4.14 -2.75 -25.39
C ILE A 345 3.49 -1.48 -25.93
N VAL A 346 2.16 -1.46 -26.01
CA VAL A 346 1.38 -0.23 -26.09
C VAL A 346 1.06 0.19 -24.66
N TRP A 347 1.76 1.21 -24.16
CA TRP A 347 1.65 1.65 -22.77
C TRP A 347 0.56 2.71 -22.62
N ILE A 348 -0.29 2.56 -21.61
CA ILE A 348 -1.31 3.53 -21.20
C ILE A 348 -0.91 4.09 -19.84
N GLY A 349 -0.66 5.41 -19.77
CA GLY A 349 -0.22 6.10 -18.56
C GLY A 349 -0.93 7.43 -18.33
N GLY A 350 -0.88 7.92 -17.07
CA GLY A 350 -1.42 9.23 -16.70
C GLY A 350 -2.34 9.25 -15.50
N GLY A 351 -2.71 10.48 -15.11
CA GLY A 351 -3.42 10.82 -13.88
C GLY A 351 -2.67 11.88 -13.08
N GLN A 352 -2.73 11.83 -11.73
CA GLN A 352 -2.00 12.74 -10.83
C GLN A 352 -0.63 12.16 -10.47
N GLY A 353 0.44 12.81 -10.90
CA GLY A 353 1.83 12.37 -10.74
C GLY A 353 2.49 12.69 -9.40
N LYS A 354 1.88 13.51 -8.55
CA LYS A 354 2.38 13.85 -7.19
C LYS A 354 3.82 14.38 -7.17
N GLY A 355 4.22 15.14 -8.20
CA GLY A 355 5.56 15.72 -8.30
C GLY A 355 6.67 14.75 -8.68
N GLN A 356 6.35 13.55 -9.18
CA GLN A 356 7.32 12.56 -9.60
C GLN A 356 8.05 12.98 -10.91
N ASP A 357 9.29 12.51 -11.04
CA ASP A 357 10.02 12.54 -12.30
C ASP A 357 9.67 11.33 -13.17
N PHE A 358 9.18 11.56 -14.39
CA PHE A 358 8.82 10.53 -15.37
C PHE A 358 9.96 10.13 -16.30
N ALA A 359 11.08 10.86 -16.31
CA ALA A 359 12.23 10.58 -17.19
C ALA A 359 12.77 9.13 -17.08
N PRO A 360 12.74 8.45 -15.92
CA PRO A 360 13.17 7.06 -15.82
C PRO A 360 12.38 6.05 -16.69
N LEU A 361 11.16 6.41 -17.13
CA LEU A 361 10.36 5.54 -18.02
C LEU A 361 10.90 5.53 -19.46
N ALA A 362 11.53 6.62 -19.92
CA ALA A 362 11.91 6.81 -21.30
C ALA A 362 12.85 5.72 -21.85
N PRO A 363 13.94 5.31 -21.18
CA PRO A 363 14.84 4.28 -21.73
C PRO A 363 14.13 2.94 -21.95
N LEU A 364 13.29 2.52 -21.01
CA LEU A 364 12.62 1.23 -21.07
C LEU A 364 11.49 1.22 -22.11
N LEU A 365 10.78 2.34 -22.24
CA LEU A 365 9.75 2.51 -23.26
C LEU A 365 10.37 2.69 -24.67
N ALA A 366 11.58 3.25 -24.78
CA ALA A 366 12.32 3.28 -26.06
C ALA A 366 12.72 1.87 -26.52
N ASP A 367 13.05 0.97 -25.60
CA ASP A 367 13.45 -0.41 -25.89
C ASP A 367 12.24 -1.31 -26.23
N LYS A 368 11.18 -1.25 -25.41
CA LYS A 368 10.04 -2.16 -25.47
C LYS A 368 8.75 -1.54 -26.02
N GLY A 369 8.64 -0.22 -26.06
CA GLY A 369 7.40 0.48 -26.37
C GLY A 369 7.11 0.56 -27.85
N ARG A 370 5.92 0.14 -28.29
CA ARG A 370 5.38 0.49 -29.61
C ARG A 370 4.85 1.92 -29.63
N ALA A 371 4.11 2.30 -28.62
CA ALA A 371 3.57 3.64 -28.41
C ALA A 371 3.24 3.87 -26.94
N ALA A 372 3.23 5.14 -26.54
CA ALA A 372 2.69 5.61 -25.26
C ALA A 372 1.40 6.39 -25.49
N ILE A 373 0.36 6.10 -24.72
CA ILE A 373 -0.90 6.83 -24.75
C ILE A 373 -1.10 7.45 -23.37
N VAL A 374 -1.18 8.78 -23.33
CA VAL A 374 -1.19 9.53 -22.06
C VAL A 374 -2.47 10.34 -21.89
N PHE A 375 -2.95 10.41 -20.65
CA PHE A 375 -4.18 11.12 -20.28
C PHE A 375 -4.09 11.70 -18.86
N GLY A 376 -5.07 12.52 -18.47
CA GLY A 376 -5.19 13.04 -17.10
C GLY A 376 -4.32 14.25 -16.79
N ALA A 377 -4.24 14.60 -15.50
CA ALA A 377 -3.70 15.88 -15.04
C ALA A 377 -2.24 16.12 -15.40
N ASP A 378 -1.38 15.11 -15.33
CA ASP A 378 0.06 15.23 -15.59
C ASP A 378 0.49 14.67 -16.97
N ALA A 379 -0.46 14.51 -17.90
CA ALA A 379 -0.17 14.03 -19.27
C ALA A 379 0.92 14.86 -19.97
N ASP A 380 0.93 16.20 -19.82
CA ASP A 380 1.96 17.09 -20.38
C ASP A 380 3.36 16.81 -19.84
N ALA A 381 3.47 16.46 -18.56
CA ALA A 381 4.75 16.15 -17.92
C ALA A 381 5.30 14.81 -18.44
N ILE A 382 4.42 13.83 -18.59
CA ILE A 382 4.78 12.50 -19.13
C ILE A 382 5.20 12.63 -20.60
N GLU A 383 4.43 13.35 -21.43
CA GLU A 383 4.74 13.56 -22.84
C GLU A 383 6.12 14.21 -23.02
N ARG A 384 6.42 15.27 -22.24
CA ARG A 384 7.75 15.89 -22.27
C ARG A 384 8.86 14.92 -21.88
N ALA A 385 8.65 14.11 -20.85
CA ALA A 385 9.64 13.14 -20.38
C ALA A 385 9.93 12.02 -21.38
N LEU A 386 8.96 11.69 -22.24
CA LEU A 386 9.07 10.65 -23.25
C LEU A 386 9.41 11.19 -24.66
N THR A 387 9.61 12.50 -24.81
CA THR A 387 9.94 13.12 -26.10
C THR A 387 11.18 12.49 -26.72
N GLY A 388 11.05 11.98 -27.93
CA GLY A 388 12.13 11.33 -28.68
C GLY A 388 12.39 9.86 -28.31
N ALA A 389 11.72 9.30 -27.30
CA ALA A 389 11.88 7.90 -26.92
C ALA A 389 11.00 6.97 -27.79
N LEU A 390 9.73 7.32 -27.98
CA LEU A 390 8.76 6.57 -28.78
C LEU A 390 7.61 7.49 -29.20
N PRO A 391 6.69 7.04 -30.11
CA PRO A 391 5.47 7.80 -30.42
C PRO A 391 4.60 7.98 -29.16
N VAL A 392 4.27 9.24 -28.84
CA VAL A 392 3.38 9.59 -27.72
C VAL A 392 2.07 10.17 -28.27
N HIS A 393 0.95 9.67 -27.78
CA HIS A 393 -0.39 10.09 -28.15
C HIS A 393 -1.15 10.59 -26.92
N ARG A 394 -1.61 11.84 -26.96
CA ARG A 394 -2.43 12.41 -25.90
C ARG A 394 -3.91 12.21 -26.19
N VAL A 395 -4.67 11.79 -25.18
CA VAL A 395 -6.13 11.59 -25.25
C VAL A 395 -6.83 12.19 -24.03
N GLY A 396 -8.15 12.31 -24.09
CA GLY A 396 -8.94 12.96 -23.02
C GLY A 396 -9.13 12.09 -21.79
N ASP A 397 -9.30 10.78 -21.98
CA ASP A 397 -9.67 9.85 -20.90
C ASP A 397 -9.23 8.42 -21.19
N LEU A 398 -9.47 7.53 -20.21
CA LEU A 398 -9.13 6.12 -20.30
C LEU A 398 -9.88 5.38 -21.42
N HIS A 399 -11.13 5.75 -21.74
CA HIS A 399 -11.89 5.11 -22.82
C HIS A 399 -11.24 5.38 -24.17
N ALA A 400 -10.90 6.64 -24.44
CA ALA A 400 -10.18 7.03 -25.65
C ALA A 400 -8.78 6.37 -25.72
N ALA A 401 -8.12 6.18 -24.55
CA ALA A 401 -6.82 5.51 -24.48
C ALA A 401 -6.93 4.03 -24.88
N VAL A 402 -7.90 3.30 -24.36
CA VAL A 402 -8.13 1.88 -24.70
C VAL A 402 -8.51 1.73 -26.19
N THR A 403 -9.38 2.60 -26.70
CA THR A 403 -9.77 2.60 -28.12
C THR A 403 -8.59 2.86 -29.04
N LEU A 404 -7.70 3.80 -28.69
CA LEU A 404 -6.51 4.08 -29.48
C LEU A 404 -5.48 2.94 -29.35
N ALA A 405 -5.27 2.39 -28.17
CA ALA A 405 -4.39 1.26 -27.95
C ALA A 405 -4.77 0.05 -28.82
N HIS A 406 -6.06 -0.26 -28.89
CA HIS A 406 -6.56 -1.34 -29.73
C HIS A 406 -6.23 -1.15 -31.22
N ARG A 407 -6.27 0.10 -31.71
CA ARG A 407 -5.93 0.42 -33.12
C ARG A 407 -4.43 0.38 -33.42
N LEU A 408 -3.59 0.66 -32.42
CA LEU A 408 -2.13 0.72 -32.57
C LEU A 408 -1.45 -0.64 -32.31
N ALA A 409 -2.07 -1.50 -31.51
CA ALA A 409 -1.53 -2.79 -31.13
C ALA A 409 -1.59 -3.78 -32.32
N MET A 410 -0.58 -4.63 -32.42
CA MET A 410 -0.47 -5.72 -33.38
C MET A 410 -0.46 -7.08 -32.67
N ALA A 411 -0.79 -8.15 -33.36
CA ALA A 411 -0.69 -9.49 -32.79
C ALA A 411 0.71 -9.75 -32.20
N GLY A 412 0.75 -10.25 -30.97
CA GLY A 412 1.95 -10.43 -30.17
C GLY A 412 2.28 -9.25 -29.24
N ASP A 413 1.60 -8.11 -29.40
CA ASP A 413 1.78 -6.97 -28.51
C ASP A 413 1.05 -7.14 -27.16
N ARG A 414 1.47 -6.34 -26.19
CA ARG A 414 0.78 -6.17 -24.91
C ARG A 414 0.27 -4.74 -24.76
N VAL A 415 -1.03 -4.58 -24.50
CA VAL A 415 -1.60 -3.30 -24.04
C VAL A 415 -1.54 -3.29 -22.52
N LEU A 416 -0.71 -2.39 -21.97
CA LEU A 416 -0.48 -2.31 -20.53
C LEU A 416 -1.06 -1.00 -19.96
N LEU A 417 -2.08 -1.10 -19.11
CA LEU A 417 -2.47 -0.01 -18.22
C LEU A 417 -1.59 -0.07 -16.97
N SER A 418 -0.54 0.73 -16.91
CA SER A 418 0.30 0.94 -15.70
C SER A 418 0.58 2.44 -15.58
N PRO A 419 -0.33 3.18 -14.92
CA PRO A 419 -0.48 4.62 -15.13
C PRO A 419 0.67 5.51 -14.64
N ALA A 420 1.57 5.04 -13.80
CA ALA A 420 2.59 5.83 -13.09
C ALA A 420 2.01 6.96 -12.21
N CYS A 421 0.70 7.13 -12.17
CA CYS A 421 -0.02 8.23 -11.54
C CYS A 421 -1.19 7.74 -10.69
N ALA A 422 -1.56 8.51 -9.66
CA ALA A 422 -2.82 8.31 -8.95
C ALA A 422 -4.01 8.57 -9.89
N SER A 423 -5.18 8.03 -9.55
CA SER A 423 -6.37 8.03 -10.41
C SER A 423 -7.39 9.11 -10.05
N LEU A 424 -7.13 9.92 -9.01
CA LEU A 424 -8.14 10.75 -8.35
C LEU A 424 -8.63 11.95 -9.17
N ASP A 425 -7.99 12.24 -10.30
CA ASP A 425 -8.41 13.24 -11.28
C ASP A 425 -9.60 12.78 -12.15
N GLN A 426 -9.68 11.48 -12.46
CA GLN A 426 -10.72 10.92 -13.35
C GLN A 426 -11.45 9.70 -12.78
N SER A 427 -11.03 9.18 -11.61
CA SER A 427 -11.64 8.01 -10.96
C SER A 427 -11.56 8.14 -9.44
N ARG A 428 -12.51 7.55 -8.72
CA ARG A 428 -12.54 7.59 -7.24
C ARG A 428 -11.40 6.78 -6.61
N SER A 429 -10.87 5.81 -7.35
CA SER A 429 -9.78 4.94 -6.90
C SER A 429 -9.11 4.24 -8.07
N TYR A 430 -7.93 3.67 -7.82
CA TYR A 430 -7.27 2.79 -8.79
C TYR A 430 -8.11 1.54 -9.12
N VAL A 431 -8.94 1.07 -8.18
CA VAL A 431 -9.85 -0.07 -8.40
C VAL A 431 -10.88 0.28 -9.46
N GLU A 432 -11.55 1.44 -9.32
CA GLU A 432 -12.51 1.91 -10.32
C GLU A 432 -11.85 2.10 -11.68
N ARG A 433 -10.64 2.67 -11.73
CA ARG A 433 -9.88 2.82 -12.99
C ARG A 433 -9.59 1.47 -13.65
N GLY A 434 -9.17 0.47 -12.89
CA GLY A 434 -8.94 -0.88 -13.40
C GLY A 434 -10.21 -1.57 -13.86
N GLN A 435 -11.31 -1.43 -13.11
CA GLN A 435 -12.62 -1.96 -13.51
C GLN A 435 -13.13 -1.32 -14.82
N ARG A 436 -12.98 0.01 -14.97
CA ARG A 436 -13.30 0.70 -16.23
C ARG A 436 -12.42 0.23 -17.38
N PHE A 437 -11.13 0.03 -17.15
CA PHE A 437 -10.23 -0.54 -18.16
C PHE A 437 -10.74 -1.91 -18.63
N ALA A 438 -11.04 -2.82 -17.70
CA ALA A 438 -11.57 -4.14 -18.03
C ALA A 438 -12.91 -4.06 -18.78
N GLN A 439 -13.79 -3.14 -18.38
CA GLN A 439 -15.06 -2.90 -19.04
C GLN A 439 -14.86 -2.40 -20.49
N TYR A 440 -13.95 -1.43 -20.72
CA TYR A 440 -13.69 -0.89 -22.05
C TYR A 440 -13.03 -1.94 -22.96
N VAL A 441 -12.11 -2.74 -22.43
CA VAL A 441 -11.50 -3.86 -23.15
C VAL A 441 -12.56 -4.90 -23.53
N GLY A 442 -13.49 -5.23 -22.62
CA GLY A 442 -14.60 -6.16 -22.91
C GLY A 442 -15.59 -5.65 -23.97
N GLY A 443 -15.61 -4.36 -24.25
CA GLY A 443 -16.40 -3.74 -25.32
C GLY A 443 -15.71 -3.68 -26.69
N LEU A 444 -14.43 -4.09 -26.79
CA LEU A 444 -13.71 -4.14 -28.05
C LEU A 444 -14.20 -5.34 -28.89
N THR A 445 -14.36 -5.10 -30.15
CA THR A 445 -14.67 -6.18 -31.14
C THR A 445 -13.37 -6.57 -31.83
N ALA A 446 -13.25 -7.88 -32.13
CA ALA A 446 -12.10 -8.44 -32.85
C ALA A 446 -11.95 -7.86 -34.25
#